data_1c3c7ac6760d0750aecf25b3810badda
#
_entry.id   1c3c7ac6760d0750aecf25b3810badda
#
_cell.length_a   1.000
_cell.length_b   1.000
_cell.length_c   1.000
_cell.angle_alpha   90.00
_cell.angle_beta   90.00
_cell.angle_gamma   90.00
#
_symmetry.space_group_name_H-M   'P 1'
#
loop_
_entity.id
_entity.type
_entity.pdbx_description
1 polymer ?
#
loop_
_entity_poly.entity_id
_entity_poly.type
_entity_poly.pdbx_seq_one_letter_code
_entity_poly.pdbx_strand_id
1 'polypeptide(L)'
;DLFTDITEAFSTFLGISLTTTFCLQIPYFLYTIWSFLVPSFLNSERKIFTFFTLLFLGVYSLSLSLTIFYVFPKVLEFFLTFQLQNSEIHIQCEPKISSFTSFFWKTFFLTQGICQIPFWIFLGLYFRYLDVSFFFKSRKFFYFFLLSFSAFVVPPDFFLQFFFSIFFICFFEITLWSALLFQKYREKFSNFSTQHEKNLSMKRKKF
;
A
#
# COMPACT_ATOMS: atom_id res chain seq x y z
N ASP A 1 17.95 -2.01 29.63
CA ASP A 1 18.64 -1.92 28.33
C ASP A 1 19.87 -2.81 28.33
N LEU A 2 19.71 -4.10 28.00
CA LEU A 2 20.83 -5.03 27.91
C LEU A 2 21.40 -5.00 26.48
N PHE A 3 22.46 -4.23 26.32
CA PHE A 3 23.36 -4.41 25.18
C PHE A 3 24.28 -5.59 25.49
N THR A 4 24.22 -6.64 24.71
CA THR A 4 25.12 -7.79 24.87
C THR A 4 26.50 -7.54 24.29
N ASP A 5 26.59 -6.66 23.28
CA ASP A 5 27.83 -6.25 22.62
C ASP A 5 27.90 -4.73 22.43
N ILE A 6 29.09 -4.13 22.58
CA ILE A 6 29.31 -2.69 22.36
C ILE A 6 28.95 -2.27 20.92
N THR A 7 29.18 -3.16 19.95
CA THR A 7 28.90 -2.95 18.54
C THR A 7 27.41 -3.04 18.20
N GLU A 8 26.61 -3.71 19.04
CA GLU A 8 25.16 -3.89 18.84
C GLU A 8 24.44 -2.54 18.90
N ALA A 9 24.75 -1.70 19.88
CA ALA A 9 24.17 -0.37 20.01
C ALA A 9 24.44 0.48 18.75
N PHE A 10 25.69 0.52 18.30
CA PHE A 10 26.07 1.30 17.13
C PHE A 10 25.37 0.81 15.86
N SER A 11 25.35 -0.50 15.61
CA SER A 11 24.71 -1.09 14.43
C SER A 11 23.19 -0.87 14.41
N THR A 12 22.52 -0.95 15.56
CA THR A 12 21.07 -0.68 15.67
C THR A 12 20.75 0.78 15.39
N PHE A 13 21.51 1.75 15.95
CA PHE A 13 21.31 3.16 15.66
C PHE A 13 21.56 3.50 14.19
N LEU A 14 22.61 2.95 13.58
CA LEU A 14 22.84 3.10 12.14
C LEU A 14 21.69 2.52 11.32
N GLY A 15 21.23 1.32 11.67
CA GLY A 15 20.09 0.69 11.01
C GLY A 15 18.82 1.54 11.09
N ILE A 16 18.48 2.07 12.25
CA ILE A 16 17.31 2.94 12.46
C ILE A 16 17.44 4.23 11.62
N SER A 17 18.61 4.90 11.68
CA SER A 17 18.80 6.15 10.95
C SER A 17 18.73 5.96 9.43
N LEU A 18 19.34 4.91 8.88
CA LEU A 18 19.30 4.60 7.46
C LEU A 18 17.88 4.27 6.99
N THR A 19 17.17 3.39 7.69
CA THR A 19 15.81 2.97 7.30
C THR A 19 14.82 4.11 7.43
N THR A 20 14.89 4.93 8.48
CA THR A 20 14.05 6.12 8.64
C THR A 20 14.29 7.12 7.51
N THR A 21 15.56 7.37 7.18
CA THR A 21 15.93 8.25 6.07
C THR A 21 15.36 7.74 4.73
N PHE A 22 15.48 6.44 4.47
CA PHE A 22 14.93 5.82 3.27
C PHE A 22 13.40 6.03 3.16
N CYS A 23 12.68 5.82 4.26
CA CYS A 23 11.22 6.00 4.29
C CYS A 23 10.81 7.46 4.05
N LEU A 24 11.51 8.42 4.66
CA LEU A 24 11.24 9.84 4.46
C LEU A 24 11.63 10.33 3.06
N GLN A 25 12.59 9.66 2.43
CA GLN A 25 13.08 10.03 1.10
C GLN A 25 12.13 9.61 -0.04
N ILE A 26 11.23 8.62 0.17
CA ILE A 26 10.30 8.15 -0.85
C ILE A 26 9.45 9.28 -1.46
N PRO A 27 8.76 10.15 -0.68
CA PRO A 27 7.97 11.23 -1.25
C PRO A 27 8.83 12.26 -1.99
N TYR A 28 10.05 12.53 -1.51
CA TYR A 28 10.99 13.42 -2.19
C TYR A 28 11.48 12.84 -3.51
N PHE A 29 11.80 11.55 -3.54
CA PHE A 29 12.21 10.84 -4.76
C PHE A 29 11.11 10.84 -5.81
N LEU A 30 9.87 10.60 -5.41
CA LEU A 30 8.71 10.69 -6.30
C LEU A 30 8.50 12.10 -6.86
N TYR A 31 8.67 13.11 -6.01
CA TYR A 31 8.61 14.50 -6.46
C TYR A 31 9.69 14.81 -7.50
N THR A 32 10.92 14.33 -7.29
CA THR A 32 12.02 14.53 -8.24
C THR A 32 11.75 13.86 -9.59
N ILE A 33 11.26 12.61 -9.58
CA ILE A 33 10.84 11.90 -10.79
C ILE A 33 9.71 12.65 -11.49
N TRP A 34 8.71 13.10 -10.74
CA TRP A 34 7.59 13.86 -11.28
C TRP A 34 8.08 15.16 -11.95
N SER A 35 8.93 15.92 -11.28
CA SER A 35 9.48 17.19 -11.78
C SER A 35 10.32 17.00 -13.04
N PHE A 36 11.03 15.89 -13.15
CA PHE A 36 11.84 15.56 -14.33
C PHE A 36 10.99 15.10 -15.53
N LEU A 37 9.94 14.32 -15.30
CA LEU A 37 9.12 13.74 -16.38
C LEU A 37 8.05 14.69 -16.90
N VAL A 38 7.49 15.53 -16.04
CA VAL A 38 6.37 16.44 -16.37
C VAL A 38 6.64 17.36 -17.58
N PRO A 39 7.82 17.95 -17.76
CA PRO A 39 8.09 18.80 -18.91
C PRO A 39 8.06 18.07 -20.26
N SER A 40 8.32 16.77 -20.30
CA SER A 40 8.36 15.97 -21.54
C SER A 40 6.98 15.44 -21.97
N PHE A 41 5.96 15.51 -21.11
CA PHE A 41 4.62 15.00 -21.40
C PHE A 41 3.72 16.04 -22.06
N LEU A 42 2.80 15.56 -22.92
CA LEU A 42 1.69 16.36 -23.45
C LEU A 42 0.72 16.74 -22.32
N ASN A 43 -0.03 17.84 -22.48
CA ASN A 43 -0.93 18.34 -21.44
C ASN A 43 -1.95 17.32 -20.91
N SER A 44 -2.42 16.40 -21.75
CA SER A 44 -3.31 15.31 -21.35
C SER A 44 -2.62 14.25 -20.50
N GLU A 45 -1.41 13.85 -20.90
CA GLU A 45 -0.59 12.85 -20.20
C GLU A 45 -0.08 13.36 -18.86
N ARG A 46 0.30 14.64 -18.81
CA ARG A 46 0.73 15.33 -17.60
C ARG A 46 -0.33 15.24 -16.49
N LYS A 47 -1.60 15.48 -16.81
CA LYS A 47 -2.70 15.39 -15.83
C LYS A 47 -2.84 13.98 -15.27
N ILE A 48 -2.74 12.97 -16.14
CA ILE A 48 -2.83 11.57 -15.76
C ILE A 48 -1.67 11.18 -14.86
N PHE A 49 -0.45 11.52 -15.25
CA PHE A 49 0.75 11.22 -14.46
C PHE A 49 0.72 11.91 -13.09
N THR A 50 0.35 13.17 -13.03
CA THR A 50 0.18 13.90 -11.76
C THR A 50 -0.86 13.26 -10.85
N PHE A 51 -1.99 12.81 -11.43
CA PHE A 51 -3.03 12.11 -10.67
C PHE A 51 -2.50 10.82 -10.03
N PHE A 52 -1.76 9.99 -10.78
CA PHE A 52 -1.18 8.76 -10.25
C PHE A 52 -0.11 9.02 -9.19
N THR A 53 0.71 10.04 -9.37
CA THR A 53 1.73 10.42 -8.37
C THR A 53 1.08 10.87 -7.06
N LEU A 54 0.04 11.71 -7.13
CA LEU A 54 -0.71 12.12 -5.95
C LEU A 54 -1.45 10.96 -5.28
N LEU A 55 -2.02 10.06 -6.06
CA LEU A 55 -2.70 8.87 -5.54
C LEU A 55 -1.71 7.94 -4.81
N PHE A 56 -0.53 7.71 -5.39
CA PHE A 56 0.53 6.94 -4.74
C PHE A 56 0.95 7.56 -3.41
N LEU A 57 1.20 8.88 -3.39
CA LEU A 57 1.56 9.61 -2.16
C LEU A 57 0.44 9.54 -1.11
N GLY A 58 -0.82 9.64 -1.54
CA GLY A 58 -1.98 9.49 -0.65
C GLY A 58 -2.06 8.12 -0.01
N VAL A 59 -1.92 7.05 -0.81
CA VAL A 59 -1.89 5.66 -0.30
C VAL A 59 -0.69 5.44 0.62
N TYR A 60 0.48 5.97 0.26
CA TYR A 60 1.69 5.86 1.05
C TYR A 60 1.56 6.56 2.41
N SER A 61 1.04 7.80 2.45
CA SER A 61 0.83 8.54 3.70
C SER A 61 -0.22 7.89 4.60
N LEU A 62 -1.28 7.35 4.01
CA LEU A 62 -2.31 6.60 4.74
C LEU A 62 -1.74 5.33 5.35
N SER A 63 -0.94 4.57 4.60
CA SER A 63 -0.29 3.36 5.10
C SER A 63 0.74 3.65 6.20
N LEU A 64 1.49 4.76 6.10
CA LEU A 64 2.38 5.23 7.15
C LEU A 64 1.62 5.53 8.45
N SER A 65 0.54 6.30 8.34
CA SER A 65 -0.31 6.64 9.49
C SER A 65 -0.88 5.39 10.15
N LEU A 66 -1.40 4.47 9.35
CA LEU A 66 -1.96 3.20 9.84
C LEU A 66 -0.89 2.38 10.56
N THR A 67 0.31 2.29 10.02
CA THR A 67 1.41 1.53 10.64
C THR A 67 1.80 2.12 11.97
N ILE A 68 2.03 3.44 12.04
CA ILE A 68 2.54 4.11 13.23
C ILE A 68 1.48 4.20 14.33
N PHE A 69 0.25 4.60 13.99
CA PHE A 69 -0.79 4.87 14.98
C PHE A 69 -1.61 3.65 15.37
N TYR A 70 -1.64 2.61 14.55
CA TYR A 70 -2.50 1.46 14.80
C TYR A 70 -1.73 0.14 14.91
N VAL A 71 -0.95 -0.25 13.89
CA VAL A 71 -0.24 -1.54 13.90
C VAL A 71 0.73 -1.61 15.07
N PHE A 72 1.54 -0.59 15.19
CA PHE A 72 2.63 -0.54 16.17
C PHE A 72 2.16 -0.60 17.61
N PRO A 73 1.21 0.25 18.08
CA PRO A 73 0.70 0.19 19.45
C PRO A 73 0.07 -1.16 19.78
N LYS A 74 -0.67 -1.74 18.83
CA LYS A 74 -1.33 -3.05 19.05
C LYS A 74 -0.34 -4.20 19.14
N VAL A 75 0.71 -4.17 18.36
CA VAL A 75 1.81 -5.15 18.45
C VAL A 75 2.52 -5.04 19.80
N LEU A 76 2.78 -3.82 20.27
CA LEU A 76 3.38 -3.60 21.60
C LEU A 76 2.45 -4.08 22.73
N GLU A 77 1.16 -3.75 22.67
CA GLU A 77 0.16 -4.19 23.64
C GLU A 77 0.13 -5.73 23.74
N PHE A 78 0.16 -6.43 22.59
CA PHE A 78 0.22 -7.89 22.56
C PHE A 78 1.43 -8.44 23.32
N PHE A 79 2.64 -7.92 23.06
CA PHE A 79 3.85 -8.39 23.73
C PHE A 79 3.83 -8.10 25.23
N LEU A 80 3.32 -6.94 25.64
CA LEU A 80 3.19 -6.57 27.05
C LEU A 80 2.18 -7.47 27.78
N THR A 81 1.05 -7.79 27.14
CA THR A 81 0.05 -8.70 27.73
C THR A 81 0.61 -10.10 27.92
N PHE A 82 1.44 -10.59 26.99
CA PHE A 82 2.09 -11.88 27.11
C PHE A 82 3.08 -11.96 28.28
N GLN A 83 3.74 -10.85 28.59
CA GLN A 83 4.63 -10.74 29.75
C GLN A 83 3.87 -10.81 31.08
N LEU A 84 2.71 -10.18 31.17
CA LEU A 84 1.90 -10.11 32.40
C LEU A 84 1.20 -11.44 32.73
N GLN A 85 0.80 -12.23 31.74
CA GLN A 85 0.12 -13.53 31.97
C GLN A 85 1.03 -14.61 32.54
N ASN A 86 2.33 -14.52 32.39
CA ASN A 86 3.30 -15.50 32.88
C ASN A 86 3.91 -15.13 34.26
N SER A 87 3.17 -14.40 35.07
CA SER A 87 3.66 -13.83 36.35
C SER A 87 3.93 -14.84 37.47
N GLU A 88 3.58 -16.13 37.32
CA GLU A 88 3.95 -17.18 38.31
C GLU A 88 5.44 -17.56 38.26
N ILE A 89 6.09 -17.31 37.14
CA ILE A 89 7.55 -17.41 37.00
C ILE A 89 8.02 -16.02 36.59
N HIS A 90 8.84 -15.36 37.40
CA HIS A 90 9.45 -14.08 37.10
C HIS A 90 10.37 -14.15 35.88
N ILE A 91 9.84 -14.44 34.71
CA ILE A 91 10.52 -14.31 33.43
C ILE A 91 10.41 -12.84 33.02
N GLN A 92 11.38 -12.06 33.43
CA GLN A 92 11.57 -10.72 32.86
C GLN A 92 12.07 -10.91 31.44
N CYS A 93 11.13 -10.81 30.46
CA CYS A 93 11.52 -10.73 29.07
C CYS A 93 12.12 -9.33 28.84
N GLU A 94 13.43 -9.21 28.91
CA GLU A 94 14.17 -8.05 28.46
C GLU A 94 14.52 -8.26 26.98
N PRO A 95 13.71 -7.71 26.01
CA PRO A 95 13.99 -7.90 24.60
C PRO A 95 15.27 -7.16 24.22
N LYS A 96 16.18 -7.84 23.53
CA LYS A 96 17.35 -7.18 22.92
C LYS A 96 16.87 -6.07 22.00
N ILE A 97 17.48 -4.90 22.08
CA ILE A 97 17.10 -3.74 21.25
C ILE A 97 17.21 -4.05 19.76
N SER A 98 18.23 -4.81 19.37
CA SER A 98 18.41 -5.23 17.97
C SER A 98 17.26 -6.11 17.45
N SER A 99 16.80 -7.07 18.26
CA SER A 99 15.69 -7.94 17.90
C SER A 99 14.38 -7.17 17.77
N PHE A 100 14.10 -6.26 18.70
CA PHE A 100 12.95 -5.38 18.67
C PHE A 100 12.95 -4.48 17.43
N THR A 101 14.09 -3.84 17.15
CA THR A 101 14.26 -2.96 15.99
C THR A 101 14.08 -3.71 14.66
N SER A 102 14.65 -4.91 14.56
CA SER A 102 14.52 -5.76 13.37
C SER A 102 13.06 -6.18 13.14
N PHE A 103 12.34 -6.55 14.21
CA PHE A 103 10.93 -6.87 14.15
C PHE A 103 10.09 -5.66 13.71
N PHE A 104 10.38 -4.47 14.25
CA PHE A 104 9.73 -3.23 13.87
C PHE A 104 9.84 -2.97 12.37
N TRP A 105 11.05 -2.99 11.83
CA TRP A 105 11.26 -2.71 10.41
C TRP A 105 10.65 -3.77 9.51
N LYS A 106 10.71 -5.04 9.91
CA LYS A 106 10.05 -6.13 9.18
C LYS A 106 8.54 -5.88 9.05
N THR A 107 7.88 -5.60 10.16
CA THR A 107 6.45 -5.29 10.20
C THR A 107 6.13 -4.03 9.39
N PHE A 108 6.94 -3.00 9.51
CA PHE A 108 6.80 -1.76 8.76
C PHE A 108 6.84 -1.98 7.24
N PHE A 109 7.89 -2.62 6.72
CA PHE A 109 8.03 -2.86 5.29
C PHE A 109 6.96 -3.79 4.74
N LEU A 110 6.56 -4.82 5.50
CA LEU A 110 5.45 -5.69 5.11
C LEU A 110 4.13 -4.91 4.99
N THR A 111 3.79 -4.09 5.97
CA THR A 111 2.57 -3.28 5.93
C THR A 111 2.60 -2.29 4.75
N GLN A 112 3.72 -1.60 4.54
CA GLN A 112 3.87 -0.69 3.41
C GLN A 112 3.72 -1.42 2.07
N GLY A 113 4.37 -2.58 1.91
CA GLY A 113 4.27 -3.38 0.68
C GLY A 113 2.83 -3.81 0.38
N ILE A 114 2.12 -4.34 1.37
CA ILE A 114 0.73 -4.81 1.19
C ILE A 114 -0.21 -3.65 0.86
N CYS A 115 -0.09 -2.51 1.53
CA CYS A 115 -0.91 -1.33 1.25
C CYS A 115 -0.68 -0.75 -0.15
N GLN A 116 0.49 -0.96 -0.75
CA GLN A 116 0.77 -0.50 -2.12
C GLN A 116 0.25 -1.45 -3.22
N ILE A 117 -0.05 -2.72 -2.90
CA ILE A 117 -0.57 -3.70 -3.90
C ILE A 117 -1.81 -3.18 -4.63
N PRO A 118 -2.86 -2.66 -3.96
CA PRO A 118 -4.04 -2.13 -4.63
C PRO A 118 -3.75 -0.99 -5.60
N PHE A 119 -2.77 -0.13 -5.28
CA PHE A 119 -2.34 0.94 -6.19
C PHE A 119 -1.77 0.37 -7.51
N TRP A 120 -0.88 -0.63 -7.43
CA TRP A 120 -0.30 -1.26 -8.61
C TRP A 120 -1.34 -1.99 -9.46
N ILE A 121 -2.31 -2.65 -8.82
CA ILE A 121 -3.46 -3.26 -9.50
C ILE A 121 -4.28 -2.19 -10.24
N PHE A 122 -4.62 -1.08 -9.56
CA PHE A 122 -5.35 0.02 -10.17
C PHE A 122 -4.64 0.59 -11.40
N LEU A 123 -3.32 0.78 -11.30
CA LEU A 123 -2.48 1.27 -12.39
C LEU A 123 -2.48 0.29 -13.57
N GLY A 124 -2.32 -1.02 -13.31
CA GLY A 124 -2.37 -2.06 -14.35
C GLY A 124 -3.73 -2.14 -15.05
N LEU A 125 -4.82 -1.97 -14.31
CA LEU A 125 -6.19 -1.92 -14.86
C LEU A 125 -6.43 -0.64 -15.67
N TYR A 126 -5.90 0.48 -15.23
CA TYR A 126 -6.01 1.75 -15.95
C TYR A 126 -5.34 1.71 -17.32
N PHE A 127 -4.13 1.16 -17.40
CA PHE A 127 -3.39 1.01 -18.66
C PHE A 127 -3.83 -0.18 -19.52
N ARG A 128 -4.84 -0.95 -19.06
CA ARG A 128 -5.33 -2.17 -19.74
C ARG A 128 -4.30 -3.31 -19.88
N TYR A 129 -3.26 -3.31 -19.05
CA TYR A 129 -2.37 -4.46 -18.94
C TYR A 129 -3.03 -5.64 -18.22
N LEU A 130 -4.02 -5.34 -17.38
CA LEU A 130 -4.78 -6.32 -16.59
C LEU A 130 -6.26 -6.23 -16.94
N ASP A 131 -6.93 -7.38 -17.00
CA ASP A 131 -8.36 -7.48 -17.22
C ASP A 131 -9.12 -7.44 -15.88
N VAL A 132 -10.07 -6.53 -15.76
CA VAL A 132 -10.94 -6.45 -14.58
C VAL A 132 -11.71 -7.74 -14.34
N SER A 133 -12.15 -8.41 -15.41
CA SER A 133 -12.89 -9.68 -15.35
C SER A 133 -12.09 -10.79 -14.66
N PHE A 134 -10.75 -10.80 -14.80
CA PHE A 134 -9.89 -11.76 -14.13
C PHE A 134 -9.96 -11.59 -12.60
N PHE A 135 -9.84 -10.35 -12.10
CA PHE A 135 -9.92 -10.07 -10.66
C PHE A 135 -11.28 -10.41 -10.07
N PHE A 136 -12.37 -10.14 -10.79
CA PHE A 136 -13.70 -10.48 -10.33
C PHE A 136 -13.96 -11.99 -10.27
N LYS A 137 -13.41 -12.77 -11.20
CA LYS A 137 -13.50 -14.24 -11.16
C LYS A 137 -12.62 -14.84 -10.05
N SER A 138 -11.46 -14.25 -9.82
CA SER A 138 -10.44 -14.77 -8.88
C SER A 138 -10.52 -14.15 -7.48
N ARG A 139 -11.59 -13.41 -7.13
CA ARG A 139 -11.74 -12.71 -5.83
C ARG A 139 -11.43 -13.58 -4.62
N LYS A 140 -11.95 -14.81 -4.59
CA LYS A 140 -11.74 -15.74 -3.47
C LYS A 140 -10.26 -16.02 -3.22
N PHE A 141 -9.48 -16.15 -4.29
CA PHE A 141 -8.04 -16.37 -4.20
C PHE A 141 -7.31 -15.15 -3.64
N PHE A 142 -7.69 -13.93 -4.09
CA PHE A 142 -7.11 -12.70 -3.56
C PHE A 142 -7.46 -12.48 -2.09
N TYR A 143 -8.69 -12.78 -1.65
CA TYR A 143 -9.06 -12.68 -0.24
C TYR A 143 -8.26 -13.65 0.64
N PHE A 144 -8.09 -14.90 0.19
CA PHE A 144 -7.25 -15.87 0.89
C PHE A 144 -5.80 -15.37 1.00
N PHE A 145 -5.27 -14.81 -0.08
CA PHE A 145 -3.93 -14.27 -0.11
C PHE A 145 -3.76 -13.08 0.85
N LEU A 146 -4.69 -12.13 0.84
CA LEU A 146 -4.68 -10.99 1.76
C LEU A 146 -4.80 -11.41 3.23
N LEU A 147 -5.64 -12.41 3.51
CA LEU A 147 -5.76 -12.98 4.85
C LEU A 147 -4.45 -13.64 5.29
N SER A 148 -3.80 -14.41 4.41
CA SER A 148 -2.51 -15.01 4.70
C SER A 148 -1.43 -13.97 4.94
N PHE A 149 -1.40 -12.90 4.14
CA PHE A 149 -0.44 -11.81 4.34
C PHE A 149 -0.68 -11.04 5.64
N SER A 150 -1.93 -10.85 6.06
CA SER A 150 -2.21 -10.20 7.35
C SER A 150 -1.59 -10.95 8.53
N ALA A 151 -1.49 -12.30 8.45
CA ALA A 151 -0.85 -13.12 9.46
C ALA A 151 0.68 -12.91 9.57
N PHE A 152 1.33 -12.43 8.52
CA PHE A 152 2.76 -12.09 8.56
C PHE A 152 3.03 -10.70 9.13
N VAL A 153 2.05 -9.79 9.04
CA VAL A 153 2.18 -8.40 9.52
C VAL A 153 1.95 -8.30 11.01
N VAL A 154 0.97 -9.05 11.50
CA VAL A 154 0.49 -8.96 12.88
C VAL A 154 0.93 -10.19 13.68
N PRO A 155 1.24 -10.06 14.99
CA PRO A 155 1.43 -11.22 15.88
C PRO A 155 0.24 -12.16 15.81
N PRO A 156 0.39 -13.44 16.26
CA PRO A 156 -0.66 -14.46 16.21
C PRO A 156 -1.80 -14.16 17.21
N ASP A 157 -2.47 -13.03 16.99
CA ASP A 157 -3.70 -12.63 17.69
C ASP A 157 -4.86 -12.65 16.71
N PHE A 158 -5.84 -13.52 16.98
CA PHE A 158 -6.99 -13.75 16.11
C PHE A 158 -7.78 -12.46 15.82
N PHE A 159 -8.04 -11.61 16.83
CA PHE A 159 -8.82 -10.40 16.65
C PHE A 159 -8.07 -9.37 15.80
N LEU A 160 -6.79 -9.18 16.07
CA LEU A 160 -5.95 -8.27 15.31
C LEU A 160 -5.80 -8.72 13.86
N GLN A 161 -5.49 -9.99 13.64
CA GLN A 161 -5.35 -10.57 12.30
C GLN A 161 -6.64 -10.42 11.48
N PHE A 162 -7.80 -10.72 12.10
CA PHE A 162 -9.10 -10.60 11.44
C PHE A 162 -9.43 -9.14 11.06
N PHE A 163 -9.17 -8.20 11.96
CA PHE A 163 -9.37 -6.78 11.70
C PHE A 163 -8.51 -6.28 10.52
N PHE A 164 -7.21 -6.63 10.50
CA PHE A 164 -6.33 -6.26 9.40
C PHE A 164 -6.72 -6.91 8.08
N SER A 165 -7.12 -8.16 8.10
CA SER A 165 -7.57 -8.84 6.87
C SER A 165 -8.81 -8.18 6.28
N ILE A 166 -9.78 -7.80 7.11
CA ILE A 166 -10.97 -7.05 6.65
C ILE A 166 -10.56 -5.70 6.05
N PHE A 167 -9.67 -4.98 6.72
CA PHE A 167 -9.17 -3.69 6.22
C PHE A 167 -8.54 -3.83 4.83
N PHE A 168 -7.65 -4.81 4.62
CA PHE A 168 -7.02 -5.04 3.32
C PHE A 168 -8.01 -5.49 2.26
N ILE A 169 -8.98 -6.33 2.60
CA ILE A 169 -10.05 -6.76 1.69
C ILE A 169 -10.91 -5.57 1.27
N CYS A 170 -11.35 -4.73 2.21
CA CYS A 170 -12.12 -3.52 1.89
C CYS A 170 -11.33 -2.59 0.97
N PHE A 171 -10.04 -2.38 1.26
CA PHE A 171 -9.18 -1.53 0.44
C PHE A 171 -9.01 -2.10 -0.98
N PHE A 172 -8.84 -3.40 -1.12
CA PHE A 172 -8.80 -4.09 -2.41
C PHE A 172 -10.13 -3.95 -3.18
N GLU A 173 -11.27 -4.16 -2.52
CA GLU A 173 -12.59 -3.98 -3.17
C GLU A 173 -12.82 -2.54 -3.65
N ILE A 174 -12.48 -1.55 -2.84
CA ILE A 174 -12.58 -0.13 -3.23
C ILE A 174 -11.77 0.13 -4.51
N THR A 175 -10.57 -0.45 -4.62
CA THR A 175 -9.75 -0.29 -5.83
C THR A 175 -10.33 -0.97 -7.05
N LEU A 176 -10.91 -2.16 -6.92
CA LEU A 176 -11.58 -2.85 -8.02
C LEU A 176 -12.82 -2.09 -8.51
N TRP A 177 -13.65 -1.61 -7.58
CA TRP A 177 -14.83 -0.82 -7.93
C TRP A 177 -14.47 0.51 -8.60
N SER A 178 -13.44 1.20 -8.08
CA SER A 178 -12.97 2.44 -8.69
C SER A 178 -12.43 2.23 -10.10
N ALA A 179 -11.69 1.15 -10.33
CA ALA A 179 -11.21 0.77 -11.66
C ALA A 179 -12.33 0.45 -12.66
N LEU A 180 -13.38 -0.29 -12.21
CA LEU A 180 -14.57 -0.55 -13.02
C LEU A 180 -15.29 0.73 -13.42
N LEU A 181 -15.53 1.62 -12.47
CA LEU A 181 -16.20 2.90 -12.75
C LEU A 181 -15.42 3.71 -13.79
N PHE A 182 -14.09 3.72 -13.64
CA PHE A 182 -13.22 4.44 -14.55
C PHE A 182 -13.24 3.85 -15.97
N GLN A 183 -13.19 2.53 -16.10
CA GLN A 183 -13.28 1.85 -17.41
C GLN A 183 -14.62 2.14 -18.08
N LYS A 184 -15.73 2.00 -17.36
CA LYS A 184 -17.07 2.25 -17.87
C LYS A 184 -17.25 3.71 -18.32
N TYR A 185 -16.69 4.65 -17.57
CA TYR A 185 -16.74 6.07 -17.94
C TYR A 185 -15.95 6.34 -19.22
N ARG A 186 -14.77 5.76 -19.36
CA ARG A 186 -13.90 5.89 -20.54
C ARG A 186 -14.55 5.28 -21.80
N GLU A 187 -15.20 4.12 -21.69
CA GLU A 187 -15.92 3.50 -22.80
C GLU A 187 -17.12 4.35 -23.26
N LYS A 188 -17.86 4.91 -22.31
CA LYS A 188 -18.98 5.80 -22.63
C LYS A 188 -18.51 7.03 -23.39
N PHE A 189 -17.39 7.61 -23.01
CA PHE A 189 -16.82 8.78 -23.67
C PHE A 189 -16.29 8.44 -25.08
N SER A 190 -15.60 7.31 -25.24
CA SER A 190 -15.13 6.81 -26.54
C SER A 190 -16.28 6.56 -27.52
N ASN A 191 -17.37 5.94 -27.05
CA ASN A 191 -18.55 5.68 -27.88
C ASN A 191 -19.27 6.97 -28.30
N PHE A 192 -19.28 7.98 -27.41
CA PHE A 192 -19.86 9.28 -27.74
C PHE A 192 -19.05 10.02 -28.81
N SER A 193 -17.72 10.01 -28.73
CA SER A 193 -16.86 10.64 -29.73
C SER A 193 -16.97 9.97 -31.12
N THR A 194 -17.00 8.65 -31.15
CA THR A 194 -17.20 7.88 -32.42
C THR A 194 -18.57 8.09 -33.06
N GLN A 195 -19.64 8.23 -32.28
CA GLN A 195 -20.95 8.58 -32.78
C GLN A 195 -20.98 10.02 -33.32
N HIS A 196 -20.34 10.95 -32.67
CA HIS A 196 -20.26 12.34 -33.09
C HIS A 196 -19.51 12.47 -34.43
N GLU A 197 -18.41 11.76 -34.61
CA GLU A 197 -17.66 11.70 -35.87
C GLU A 197 -18.47 11.08 -37.00
N LYS A 198 -19.17 9.97 -36.74
CA LYS A 198 -20.08 9.34 -37.73
C LYS A 198 -21.18 10.30 -38.18
N ASN A 199 -21.77 11.04 -37.25
CA ASN A 199 -22.82 12.02 -37.59
C ASN A 199 -22.29 13.19 -38.43
N LEU A 200 -21.07 13.66 -38.14
CA LEU A 200 -20.39 14.71 -38.93
C LEU A 200 -20.04 14.22 -40.35
N SER A 201 -19.57 12.98 -40.48
CA SER A 201 -19.23 12.39 -41.78
C SER A 201 -20.46 12.16 -42.64
N MET A 202 -21.60 11.78 -42.04
CA MET A 202 -22.87 11.66 -42.75
C MET A 202 -23.43 13.00 -43.21
N LYS A 203 -23.27 14.06 -42.43
CA LYS A 203 -23.66 15.42 -42.86
C LYS A 203 -22.80 15.93 -44.01
N ARG A 204 -21.49 15.64 -44.04
CA ARG A 204 -20.57 16.03 -45.15
C ARG A 204 -20.88 15.29 -46.45
N LYS A 205 -21.48 14.09 -46.44
CA LYS A 205 -21.87 13.32 -47.63
C LYS A 205 -23.20 13.76 -48.23
N LYS A 206 -23.98 14.59 -47.54
CA LYS A 206 -25.26 15.11 -47.99
C LYS A 206 -25.18 16.48 -48.66
N PHE A 207 -24.02 17.09 -48.66
CA PHE A 207 -23.65 18.29 -49.43
C PHE A 207 -22.66 17.92 -50.54
#